data_4f4d4c7e3533c0397136899d8841c231
#
_entry.id   4f4d4c7e3533c0397136899d8841c231
#
_cell.length_a   1.000
_cell.length_b   1.000
_cell.length_c   1.000
_cell.angle_alpha   90.00
_cell.angle_beta   90.00
_cell.angle_gamma   90.00
#
_symmetry.space_group_name_H-M   'P 1'
#
loop_
_entity.id
_entity.type
_entity.pdbx_description
1 polymer ?
#
loop_
_entity_poly.entity_id
_entity_poly.type
_entity_poly.pdbx_seq_one_letter_code
_entity_poly.pdbx_strand_id
1 'polypeptide(L)'
;AVGNGWSVGVAVSYNDGDSNYGSGKADLKDTSVGLYGTWKGNDGQYVDLIAKYTRLENDYDVANVYGHKLSGDYKTWGTSISAEYGKRFENESGFYFDPSVELTLGRINGKDYNAHSDYLDSVGVKKDMQVEQDAFNTLVGRVGFRLGQKLDNASYFVKLAAAHEYSGEFDTTFRAVNEPEGKTSIDFGDTWYEAQIGGTAKLSKNSLIYADFERSFGGDVEEKWRVDAGLRFTF
;
A
#
# COMPACT_ATOMS: atom_id res chain seq x y z
N ALA A 1 -8.12 11.42 -22.52
CA ALA A 1 -6.98 12.29 -22.79
C ALA A 1 -7.43 13.74 -22.70
N VAL A 2 -6.63 14.62 -22.11
CA VAL A 2 -6.94 16.06 -21.95
C VAL A 2 -6.06 16.96 -22.85
N GLY A 3 -5.25 16.36 -23.73
CA GLY A 3 -4.34 17.05 -24.65
C GLY A 3 -2.90 17.15 -24.15
N ASN A 4 -1.99 17.58 -25.03
CA ASN A 4 -0.55 17.77 -24.74
C ASN A 4 0.15 16.57 -24.08
N GLY A 5 -0.24 15.33 -24.43
CA GLY A 5 0.31 14.10 -23.86
C GLY A 5 -0.28 13.68 -22.52
N TRP A 6 -1.18 14.44 -21.94
CA TRP A 6 -1.81 14.13 -20.66
C TRP A 6 -3.06 13.25 -20.78
N SER A 7 -3.15 12.28 -19.87
CA SER A 7 -4.35 11.52 -19.56
C SER A 7 -4.61 11.63 -18.08
N VAL A 8 -5.85 11.90 -17.68
CA VAL A 8 -6.24 11.97 -16.26
C VAL A 8 -7.43 11.07 -15.99
N GLY A 9 -7.55 10.61 -14.76
CA GLY A 9 -8.65 9.76 -14.35
C GLY A 9 -8.84 9.75 -12.84
N VAL A 10 -9.92 9.09 -12.44
CA VAL A 10 -10.32 8.85 -11.06
C VAL A 10 -10.36 7.34 -10.83
N ALA A 11 -9.93 6.90 -9.68
CA ALA A 11 -10.04 5.52 -9.25
C ALA A 11 -10.72 5.43 -7.89
N VAL A 12 -11.49 4.37 -7.68
CA VAL A 12 -12.06 4.02 -6.37
C VAL A 12 -11.65 2.59 -6.09
N SER A 13 -11.19 2.31 -4.87
CA SER A 13 -10.87 0.95 -4.44
C SER A 13 -11.50 0.65 -3.08
N TYR A 14 -11.76 -0.63 -2.88
CA TYR A 14 -12.15 -1.20 -1.61
C TYR A 14 -11.28 -2.43 -1.36
N ASN A 15 -10.70 -2.52 -0.16
CA ASN A 15 -9.95 -3.67 0.29
C ASN A 15 -10.56 -4.20 1.59
N ASP A 16 -10.53 -5.52 1.74
CA ASP A 16 -10.95 -6.26 2.91
C ASP A 16 -9.92 -7.35 3.16
N GLY A 17 -9.35 -7.38 4.34
CA GLY A 17 -8.24 -8.27 4.66
C GLY A 17 -8.18 -8.64 6.12
N ASP A 18 -7.71 -9.84 6.38
CA ASP A 18 -7.53 -10.40 7.70
C ASP A 18 -6.03 -10.50 8.03
N SER A 19 -5.68 -10.13 9.25
CA SER A 19 -4.35 -10.35 9.81
C SER A 19 -4.42 -11.34 10.96
N ASN A 20 -3.52 -12.32 10.95
CA ASN A 20 -3.40 -13.30 12.03
C ASN A 20 -2.07 -13.07 12.76
N TYR A 21 -2.14 -12.78 14.02
CA TYR A 21 -1.00 -12.69 14.93
C TYR A 21 -0.89 -13.97 15.74
N GLY A 22 0.27 -14.26 16.30
CA GLY A 22 0.43 -15.39 17.23
C GLY A 22 -0.47 -15.30 18.47
N SER A 23 -0.92 -14.09 18.82
CA SER A 23 -1.75 -13.77 19.99
C SER A 23 -3.18 -13.35 19.65
N GLY A 24 -3.58 -13.33 18.37
CA GLY A 24 -4.93 -12.87 17.98
C GLY A 24 -5.08 -12.58 16.51
N LYS A 25 -6.08 -11.78 16.18
CA LYS A 25 -6.43 -11.42 14.81
C LYS A 25 -6.85 -9.95 14.69
N ALA A 26 -6.81 -9.42 13.47
CA ALA A 26 -7.43 -8.15 13.13
C ALA A 26 -8.08 -8.22 11.75
N ASP A 27 -9.20 -7.53 11.61
CA ASP A 27 -9.90 -7.28 10.36
C ASP A 27 -9.59 -5.85 9.91
N LEU A 28 -9.11 -5.72 8.68
CA LEU A 28 -8.67 -4.46 8.09
C LEU A 28 -9.52 -4.15 6.86
N LYS A 29 -10.17 -2.99 6.84
CA LYS A 29 -10.93 -2.53 5.68
C LYS A 29 -10.47 -1.16 5.27
N ASP A 30 -10.31 -0.95 3.98
CA ASP A 30 -10.08 0.39 3.47
C ASP A 30 -10.94 0.70 2.25
N THR A 31 -11.34 1.96 2.16
CA THR A 31 -12.00 2.54 1.00
C THR A 31 -11.19 3.74 0.54
N SER A 32 -10.78 3.74 -0.71
CA SER A 32 -9.96 4.81 -1.25
C SER A 32 -10.60 5.47 -2.47
N VAL A 33 -10.32 6.76 -2.62
CA VAL A 33 -10.55 7.52 -3.85
C VAL A 33 -9.22 8.14 -4.27
N GLY A 34 -8.89 8.02 -5.56
CA GLY A 34 -7.64 8.53 -6.12
C GLY A 34 -7.85 9.31 -7.40
N LEU A 35 -7.00 10.28 -7.61
CA LEU A 35 -6.82 10.98 -8.87
C LEU A 35 -5.48 10.53 -9.45
N TYR A 36 -5.45 10.26 -10.74
CA TYR A 36 -4.20 9.97 -11.41
C TYR A 36 -4.06 10.77 -12.70
N GLY A 37 -2.83 11.10 -13.05
CA GLY A 37 -2.46 11.78 -14.27
C GLY A 37 -1.21 11.16 -14.86
N THR A 38 -1.26 10.80 -16.15
CA THR A 38 -0.10 10.31 -16.91
C THR A 38 0.19 11.29 -18.02
N TRP A 39 1.42 11.80 -18.05
CA TRP A 39 1.97 12.52 -19.19
C TRP A 39 2.90 11.63 -20.00
N LYS A 40 2.80 11.68 -21.33
CA LYS A 40 3.69 10.96 -22.25
C LYS A 40 4.32 11.93 -23.23
N GLY A 41 5.65 11.96 -23.23
CA GLY A 41 6.47 12.66 -24.21
C GLY A 41 6.60 11.89 -25.52
N ASN A 42 7.06 12.58 -26.57
CA ASN A 42 7.20 12.00 -27.92
C ASN A 42 8.41 11.04 -28.04
N ASP A 43 9.35 11.09 -27.09
CA ASP A 43 10.60 10.33 -27.10
C ASP A 43 10.61 9.16 -26.10
N GLY A 44 9.42 8.72 -25.66
CA GLY A 44 9.23 7.62 -24.72
C GLY A 44 9.28 8.01 -23.23
N GLN A 45 9.53 9.27 -22.92
CA GLN A 45 9.45 9.77 -21.54
C GLN A 45 8.01 9.75 -21.05
N TYR A 46 7.82 9.54 -19.74
CA TYR A 46 6.53 9.68 -19.08
C TYR A 46 6.67 10.18 -17.64
N VAL A 47 5.61 10.78 -17.16
CA VAL A 47 5.41 11.13 -15.75
C VAL A 47 4.07 10.60 -15.33
N ASP A 48 4.04 9.82 -14.25
CA ASP A 48 2.82 9.38 -13.60
C ASP A 48 2.68 10.07 -12.24
N LEU A 49 1.52 10.68 -12.00
CA LEU A 49 1.18 11.36 -10.77
C LEU A 49 -0.08 10.70 -10.19
N ILE A 50 -0.04 10.37 -8.90
CA ILE A 50 -1.18 9.79 -8.19
C ILE A 50 -1.36 10.56 -6.88
N ALA A 51 -2.60 10.94 -6.57
CA ALA A 51 -3.00 11.43 -5.26
C ALA A 51 -4.15 10.57 -4.76
N LYS A 52 -4.07 10.07 -3.52
CA LYS A 52 -5.05 9.15 -2.94
C LYS A 52 -5.47 9.60 -1.56
N TYR A 53 -6.75 9.49 -1.27
CA TYR A 53 -7.35 9.59 0.06
C TYR A 53 -7.94 8.23 0.41
N THR A 54 -7.65 7.76 1.63
CA THR A 54 -8.06 6.44 2.10
C THR A 54 -8.72 6.57 3.46
N ARG A 55 -9.90 5.98 3.64
CA ARG A 55 -10.51 5.73 4.93
C ARG A 55 -10.16 4.31 5.36
N LEU A 56 -9.63 4.19 6.56
CA LEU A 56 -9.14 2.95 7.16
C LEU A 56 -10.04 2.59 8.35
N GLU A 57 -10.42 1.31 8.43
CA GLU A 57 -11.16 0.73 9.56
C GLU A 57 -10.39 -0.50 10.03
N ASN A 58 -10.16 -0.59 11.32
CA ASN A 58 -9.45 -1.69 11.95
C ASN A 58 -10.25 -2.18 13.16
N ASP A 59 -10.42 -3.50 13.25
CA ASP A 59 -11.05 -4.19 14.36
C ASP A 59 -10.13 -5.34 14.78
N TYR A 60 -9.77 -5.46 16.05
CA TYR A 60 -8.83 -6.47 16.50
C TYR A 60 -9.20 -7.11 17.81
N ASP A 61 -8.87 -8.40 17.93
CA ASP A 61 -8.89 -9.20 19.12
C ASP A 61 -7.51 -9.82 19.35
N VAL A 62 -6.84 -9.45 20.42
CA VAL A 62 -5.52 -10.00 20.79
C VAL A 62 -5.54 -10.50 22.23
N ALA A 63 -4.67 -11.45 22.56
CA ALA A 63 -4.51 -11.96 23.91
C ALA A 63 -3.08 -11.75 24.38
N ASN A 64 -2.90 -11.46 25.66
CA ASN A 64 -1.59 -11.44 26.29
C ASN A 64 -1.09 -12.87 26.61
N VAL A 65 0.13 -12.98 27.12
CA VAL A 65 0.77 -14.26 27.47
C VAL A 65 0.02 -15.04 28.59
N TYR A 66 -0.88 -14.39 29.31
CA TYR A 66 -1.74 -15.02 30.34
C TYR A 66 -3.13 -15.40 29.81
N GLY A 67 -3.39 -15.14 28.51
CA GLY A 67 -4.67 -15.43 27.85
C GLY A 67 -5.75 -14.39 28.05
N HIS A 68 -5.46 -13.26 28.70
CA HIS A 68 -6.42 -12.15 28.80
C HIS A 68 -6.55 -11.45 27.45
N LYS A 69 -7.80 -11.26 27.03
CA LYS A 69 -8.14 -10.63 25.75
C LYS A 69 -8.21 -9.13 25.85
N LEU A 70 -7.76 -8.48 24.79
CA LEU A 70 -7.90 -7.06 24.53
C LEU A 70 -8.50 -6.90 23.14
N SER A 71 -9.63 -6.24 23.03
CA SER A 71 -10.29 -5.93 21.77
C SER A 71 -10.41 -4.43 21.58
N GLY A 72 -10.31 -3.97 20.34
CA GLY A 72 -10.48 -2.57 20.00
C GLY A 72 -10.82 -2.39 18.54
N ASP A 73 -11.58 -1.33 18.28
CA ASP A 73 -11.89 -0.89 16.93
C ASP A 73 -11.59 0.59 16.78
N TYR A 74 -11.11 0.97 15.62
CA TYR A 74 -10.90 2.37 15.30
C TYR A 74 -11.00 2.64 13.80
N LYS A 75 -11.29 3.91 13.49
CA LYS A 75 -11.34 4.42 12.12
C LYS A 75 -10.47 5.64 12.02
N THR A 76 -9.64 5.66 10.99
CA THR A 76 -8.78 6.80 10.66
C THR A 76 -8.79 7.05 9.16
N TRP A 77 -7.99 7.98 8.70
CA TRP A 77 -7.82 8.28 7.29
C TRP A 77 -6.37 8.58 6.96
N GLY A 78 -6.02 8.34 5.71
CA GLY A 78 -4.70 8.62 5.20
C GLY A 78 -4.76 9.32 3.84
N THR A 79 -3.66 9.94 3.49
CA THR A 79 -3.43 10.54 2.17
C THR A 79 -2.09 10.11 1.64
N SER A 80 -1.97 9.96 0.33
CA SER A 80 -0.68 9.76 -0.32
C SER A 80 -0.61 10.50 -1.66
N ILE A 81 0.61 10.89 -2.02
CA ILE A 81 0.94 11.47 -3.32
C ILE A 81 2.18 10.74 -3.82
N SER A 82 2.15 10.24 -5.06
CA SER A 82 3.32 9.69 -5.73
C SER A 82 3.58 10.35 -7.05
N ALA A 83 4.85 10.39 -7.43
CA ALA A 83 5.33 10.85 -8.72
C ALA A 83 6.38 9.86 -9.24
N GLU A 84 6.12 9.28 -10.40
CA GLU A 84 7.05 8.43 -11.13
C GLU A 84 7.48 9.14 -12.40
N TYR A 85 8.79 9.10 -12.70
CA TYR A 85 9.36 9.50 -13.98
C TYR A 85 10.09 8.31 -14.60
N GLY A 86 9.81 8.04 -15.86
CA GLY A 86 10.48 7.00 -16.61
C GLY A 86 10.68 7.33 -18.07
N LYS A 87 11.46 6.47 -18.73
CA LYS A 87 11.68 6.57 -20.18
C LYS A 87 11.72 5.19 -20.80
N ARG A 88 10.82 4.95 -21.73
CA ARG A 88 10.77 3.71 -22.50
C ARG A 88 11.64 3.79 -23.72
N PHE A 89 12.53 2.84 -23.87
CA PHE A 89 13.33 2.59 -25.06
C PHE A 89 12.74 1.33 -25.73
N GLU A 90 12.14 1.49 -26.90
CA GLU A 90 11.48 0.43 -27.64
C GLU A 90 12.14 0.26 -29.01
N ASN A 91 12.40 -0.99 -29.43
CA ASN A 91 12.91 -1.29 -30.77
C ASN A 91 11.79 -1.67 -31.74
N GLU A 92 12.12 -1.83 -33.02
CA GLU A 92 11.18 -2.18 -34.09
C GLU A 92 10.48 -3.54 -33.88
N SER A 93 11.09 -4.45 -33.12
CA SER A 93 10.49 -5.75 -32.78
C SER A 93 9.57 -5.71 -31.56
N GLY A 94 9.33 -4.51 -31.00
CA GLY A 94 8.49 -4.29 -29.85
C GLY A 94 9.12 -4.65 -28.49
N PHE A 95 10.41 -5.03 -28.46
CA PHE A 95 11.14 -5.17 -27.20
C PHE A 95 11.41 -3.80 -26.60
N TYR A 96 11.18 -3.67 -25.30
CA TYR A 96 11.43 -2.41 -24.60
C TYR A 96 12.16 -2.59 -23.27
N PHE A 97 12.93 -1.56 -22.93
CA PHE A 97 13.54 -1.32 -21.64
C PHE A 97 12.99 0.00 -21.09
N ASP A 98 12.47 -0.01 -19.87
CA ASP A 98 11.71 1.07 -19.28
C ASP A 98 12.19 1.32 -17.83
N PRO A 99 13.32 2.05 -17.66
CA PRO A 99 13.80 2.46 -16.35
C PRO A 99 12.92 3.57 -15.78
N SER A 100 12.72 3.55 -14.46
CA SER A 100 11.95 4.55 -13.75
C SER A 100 12.46 4.82 -12.34
N VAL A 101 12.12 6.01 -11.84
CA VAL A 101 12.27 6.42 -10.46
C VAL A 101 10.93 6.93 -9.95
N GLU A 102 10.60 6.63 -8.70
CA GLU A 102 9.35 7.04 -8.07
C GLU A 102 9.63 7.58 -6.67
N LEU A 103 8.88 8.57 -6.26
CA LEU A 103 8.82 9.09 -4.91
C LEU A 103 7.37 9.10 -4.43
N THR A 104 7.13 8.50 -3.27
CA THR A 104 5.81 8.47 -2.63
C THR A 104 5.88 9.10 -1.25
N LEU A 105 5.02 10.07 -1.01
CA LEU A 105 4.76 10.67 0.29
C LEU A 105 3.41 10.18 0.80
N GLY A 106 3.34 9.75 2.03
CA GLY A 106 2.10 9.31 2.66
C GLY A 106 1.97 9.79 4.10
N ARG A 107 0.73 9.88 4.56
CA ARG A 107 0.39 10.14 5.94
C ARG A 107 -0.88 9.41 6.31
N ILE A 108 -0.84 8.69 7.43
CA ILE A 108 -2.02 8.17 8.13
C ILE A 108 -2.16 8.98 9.41
N ASN A 109 -3.36 9.52 9.66
CA ASN A 109 -3.58 10.29 10.87
C ASN A 109 -3.61 9.40 12.10
N GLY A 110 -3.11 9.95 13.19
CA GLY A 110 -3.22 9.37 14.51
C GLY A 110 -4.67 9.21 14.96
N LYS A 111 -4.87 8.35 15.94
CA LYS A 111 -6.20 8.07 16.49
C LYS A 111 -6.12 7.64 17.94
N ASP A 112 -6.93 8.31 18.76
CA ASP A 112 -7.17 7.91 20.15
C ASP A 112 -8.44 7.09 20.21
N TYR A 113 -8.39 5.97 20.92
CA TYR A 113 -9.54 5.10 21.14
C TYR A 113 -9.41 4.31 22.45
N ASN A 114 -10.48 3.64 22.86
CA ASN A 114 -10.47 2.76 24.01
C ASN A 114 -10.48 1.31 23.56
N ALA A 115 -9.56 0.51 24.10
CA ALA A 115 -9.53 -0.92 23.94
C ALA A 115 -10.14 -1.58 25.20
N HIS A 116 -10.95 -2.59 25.01
CA HIS A 116 -11.68 -3.29 26.05
C HIS A 116 -10.97 -4.55 26.47
N SER A 117 -10.75 -4.71 27.78
CA SER A 117 -10.09 -5.89 28.34
C SER A 117 -11.10 -6.81 29.02
N ASP A 118 -10.89 -8.13 28.92
CA ASP A 118 -11.60 -9.11 29.76
C ASP A 118 -10.95 -9.29 31.15
N TYR A 119 -9.76 -8.70 31.37
CA TYR A 119 -9.07 -8.79 32.63
C TYR A 119 -9.73 -7.90 33.71
N LEU A 120 -9.98 -8.52 34.84
CA LEU A 120 -10.45 -7.87 36.07
C LEU A 120 -9.31 -7.85 37.09
N ASP A 121 -9.10 -6.72 37.73
CA ASP A 121 -8.16 -6.68 38.87
C ASP A 121 -8.70 -7.39 40.12
N SER A 122 -7.92 -7.42 41.19
CA SER A 122 -8.26 -8.10 42.45
C SER A 122 -9.51 -7.58 43.15
N VAL A 123 -10.00 -6.39 42.77
CA VAL A 123 -11.23 -5.77 43.28
C VAL A 123 -12.36 -5.76 42.24
N GLY A 124 -12.20 -6.48 41.13
CA GLY A 124 -13.22 -6.65 40.09
C GLY A 124 -13.38 -5.49 39.11
N VAL A 125 -12.38 -4.60 38.99
CA VAL A 125 -12.39 -3.51 38.04
C VAL A 125 -11.78 -3.96 36.71
N LYS A 126 -12.50 -3.73 35.60
CA LYS A 126 -11.98 -3.97 34.25
C LYS A 126 -10.80 -3.06 33.96
N LYS A 127 -9.76 -3.62 33.37
CA LYS A 127 -8.56 -2.91 32.94
C LYS A 127 -8.65 -2.53 31.45
N ASP A 128 -9.70 -1.76 31.12
CA ASP A 128 -9.78 -1.12 29.81
C ASP A 128 -8.60 -0.18 29.61
N MET A 129 -8.19 -0.02 28.36
CA MET A 129 -6.97 0.70 28.00
C MET A 129 -7.30 1.83 27.02
N GLN A 130 -6.86 3.03 27.33
CA GLN A 130 -6.81 4.11 26.36
C GLN A 130 -5.57 3.93 25.48
N VAL A 131 -5.77 3.91 24.17
CA VAL A 131 -4.72 3.80 23.17
C VAL A 131 -4.64 5.12 22.41
N GLU A 132 -3.46 5.71 22.39
CA GLU A 132 -3.15 6.92 21.63
C GLU A 132 -2.11 6.54 20.57
N GLN A 133 -2.52 6.61 19.31
CA GLN A 133 -1.68 6.32 18.15
C GLN A 133 -1.29 7.64 17.49
N ASP A 134 0.01 7.85 17.35
CA ASP A 134 0.52 9.01 16.63
C ASP A 134 0.27 8.88 15.12
N ALA A 135 0.42 9.99 14.41
CA ALA A 135 0.31 9.97 12.97
C ALA A 135 1.53 9.29 12.35
N PHE A 136 1.30 8.38 11.42
CA PHE A 136 2.33 7.71 10.65
C PHE A 136 2.63 8.49 9.37
N ASN A 137 3.88 8.88 9.15
CA ASN A 137 4.34 9.50 7.92
C ASN A 137 5.29 8.57 7.19
N THR A 138 5.19 8.54 5.87
CA THR A 138 6.02 7.69 5.00
C THR A 138 6.62 8.51 3.86
N LEU A 139 7.86 8.20 3.50
CA LEU A 139 8.58 8.73 2.35
C LEU A 139 9.33 7.58 1.69
N VAL A 140 8.73 7.01 0.64
CA VAL A 140 9.32 5.90 -0.11
C VAL A 140 9.95 6.41 -1.40
N GLY A 141 11.22 6.11 -1.60
CA GLY A 141 11.90 6.22 -2.88
C GLY A 141 12.01 4.86 -3.54
N ARG A 142 11.71 4.79 -4.85
CA ARG A 142 11.82 3.55 -5.62
C ARG A 142 12.60 3.80 -6.89
N VAL A 143 13.50 2.89 -7.23
CA VAL A 143 14.21 2.85 -8.51
C VAL A 143 14.09 1.47 -9.11
N GLY A 144 13.78 1.39 -10.39
CA GLY A 144 13.58 0.10 -11.04
C GLY A 144 13.60 0.18 -12.55
N PHE A 145 13.35 -0.95 -13.15
CA PHE A 145 13.18 -1.05 -14.60
C PHE A 145 12.20 -2.15 -14.96
N ARG A 146 11.59 -2.00 -16.12
CA ARG A 146 10.74 -3.01 -16.75
C ARG A 146 11.35 -3.42 -18.08
N LEU A 147 11.46 -4.72 -18.31
CA LEU A 147 11.81 -5.32 -19.58
C LEU A 147 10.58 -6.03 -20.12
N GLY A 148 10.26 -5.85 -21.38
CA GLY A 148 9.09 -6.50 -21.95
C GLY A 148 9.08 -6.49 -23.46
N GLN A 149 8.01 -7.08 -23.99
CA GLN A 149 7.76 -7.05 -25.44
C GLN A 149 6.29 -6.74 -25.69
N LYS A 150 6.09 -5.86 -26.64
CA LYS A 150 4.79 -5.50 -27.19
C LYS A 150 4.61 -6.25 -28.51
N LEU A 151 3.56 -7.06 -28.57
CA LEU A 151 3.11 -7.76 -29.74
C LEU A 151 1.83 -7.11 -30.29
N ASP A 152 1.34 -7.53 -31.45
CA ASP A 152 0.13 -6.97 -32.07
C ASP A 152 -1.11 -7.06 -31.16
N ASN A 153 -1.28 -8.20 -30.49
CA ASN A 153 -2.45 -8.47 -29.66
C ASN A 153 -2.15 -8.73 -28.17
N ALA A 154 -0.90 -8.62 -27.75
CA ALA A 154 -0.50 -8.89 -26.38
C ALA A 154 0.74 -8.07 -26.01
N SER A 155 1.00 -7.97 -24.72
CA SER A 155 2.30 -7.54 -24.19
C SER A 155 2.63 -8.31 -22.93
N TYR A 156 3.90 -8.49 -22.65
CA TYR A 156 4.36 -9.09 -21.38
C TYR A 156 5.59 -8.36 -20.88
N PHE A 157 5.83 -8.46 -19.58
CA PHE A 157 6.96 -7.80 -18.95
C PHE A 157 7.45 -8.54 -17.70
N VAL A 158 8.68 -8.21 -17.33
CA VAL A 158 9.27 -8.41 -16.01
C VAL A 158 9.70 -7.06 -15.49
N LYS A 159 9.37 -6.73 -14.25
CA LYS A 159 9.82 -5.52 -13.53
C LYS A 159 10.67 -5.94 -12.35
N LEU A 160 11.78 -5.24 -12.13
CA LEU A 160 12.60 -5.33 -10.93
C LEU A 160 12.78 -3.93 -10.37
N ALA A 161 12.66 -3.79 -9.05
CA ALA A 161 12.85 -2.52 -8.37
C ALA A 161 13.51 -2.72 -7.01
N ALA A 162 14.16 -1.67 -6.53
CA ALA A 162 14.57 -1.49 -5.14
C ALA A 162 13.82 -0.29 -4.59
N ALA A 163 13.29 -0.41 -3.38
CA ALA A 163 12.58 0.63 -2.68
C ALA A 163 13.19 0.84 -1.28
N HIS A 164 13.12 2.06 -0.79
CA HIS A 164 13.58 2.43 0.54
C HIS A 164 12.58 3.37 1.21
N GLU A 165 12.20 3.06 2.45
CA GLU A 165 11.44 3.93 3.34
C GLU A 165 12.41 4.79 4.15
N TYR A 166 12.34 6.11 3.96
CA TYR A 166 13.21 7.09 4.62
C TYR A 166 12.65 7.63 5.94
N SER A 167 11.38 7.45 6.17
CA SER A 167 10.68 7.73 7.42
C SER A 167 9.87 6.49 7.78
N GLY A 168 9.03 6.50 8.74
CA GLY A 168 8.23 5.30 9.03
C GLY A 168 8.20 5.00 10.51
N GLU A 169 8.55 5.98 11.33
CA GLU A 169 8.40 5.89 12.77
C GLU A 169 6.92 5.98 13.16
N PHE A 170 6.49 5.06 14.00
CA PHE A 170 5.12 4.97 14.48
C PHE A 170 5.11 4.71 15.98
N ASP A 171 4.58 5.66 16.73
CA ASP A 171 4.47 5.61 18.18
C ASP A 171 3.04 5.29 18.63
N THR A 172 2.95 4.45 19.65
CA THR A 172 1.69 4.14 20.30
C THR A 172 1.86 4.23 21.82
N THR A 173 0.99 4.97 22.49
CA THR A 173 0.94 5.10 23.94
C THR A 173 -0.30 4.39 24.49
N PHE A 174 -0.10 3.64 25.56
CA PHE A 174 -1.13 2.85 26.25
C PHE A 174 -1.31 3.33 27.66
N ARG A 175 -2.54 3.62 28.07
CA ARG A 175 -2.88 4.04 29.45
C ARG A 175 -4.02 3.19 29.98
N ALA A 176 -3.77 2.45 31.05
CA ALA A 176 -4.79 1.75 31.82
C ALA A 176 -4.96 2.39 33.21
N VAL A 177 -6.14 2.20 33.80
CA VAL A 177 -6.45 2.78 35.11
C VAL A 177 -5.52 2.20 36.18
N ASN A 178 -4.84 3.10 36.92
CA ASN A 178 -3.88 2.79 37.99
C ASN A 178 -2.65 1.96 37.53
N GLU A 179 -2.30 2.02 36.25
CA GLU A 179 -1.08 1.40 35.72
C GLU A 179 -0.13 2.46 35.16
N PRO A 180 1.17 2.19 35.12
CA PRO A 180 2.13 3.04 34.45
C PRO A 180 1.80 3.13 32.94
N GLU A 181 2.08 4.30 32.36
CA GLU A 181 1.98 4.50 30.91
C GLU A 181 2.97 3.59 30.18
N GLY A 182 2.52 2.88 29.17
CA GLY A 182 3.32 2.09 28.26
C GLY A 182 3.50 2.80 26.92
N LYS A 183 4.69 2.74 26.33
CA LYS A 183 4.97 3.24 24.98
C LYS A 183 5.61 2.16 24.12
N THR A 184 5.22 2.14 22.85
CA THR A 184 5.85 1.31 21.82
C THR A 184 6.16 2.19 20.63
N SER A 185 7.40 2.12 20.14
CA SER A 185 7.83 2.73 18.89
C SER A 185 8.23 1.64 17.91
N ILE A 186 7.77 1.75 16.67
CA ILE A 186 8.13 0.87 15.57
C ILE A 186 8.71 1.75 14.47
N ASP A 187 9.88 1.37 13.97
CA ASP A 187 10.51 2.00 12.82
C ASP A 187 10.38 1.05 11.61
N PHE A 188 9.75 1.52 10.54
CA PHE A 188 9.61 0.81 9.27
C PHE A 188 10.65 1.25 8.24
N GLY A 189 11.66 2.06 8.65
CA GLY A 189 12.74 2.51 7.79
C GLY A 189 13.59 1.34 7.30
N ASP A 190 13.39 0.94 6.04
CA ASP A 190 14.01 -0.26 5.50
C ASP A 190 14.16 -0.22 3.98
N THR A 191 14.93 -1.17 3.45
CA THR A 191 15.14 -1.38 2.02
C THR A 191 14.62 -2.75 1.61
N TRP A 192 13.76 -2.78 0.59
CA TRP A 192 13.27 -4.03 0.01
C TRP A 192 13.40 -4.04 -1.51
N TYR A 193 13.25 -5.21 -2.08
CA TYR A 193 13.30 -5.45 -3.51
C TYR A 193 11.97 -6.00 -4.00
N GLU A 194 11.58 -5.62 -5.20
CA GLU A 194 10.33 -6.03 -5.82
C GLU A 194 10.61 -6.73 -7.14
N ALA A 195 9.91 -7.83 -7.38
CA ALA A 195 9.91 -8.53 -8.65
C ALA A 195 8.46 -8.75 -9.11
N GLN A 196 8.15 -8.33 -10.33
CA GLN A 196 6.82 -8.46 -10.93
C GLN A 196 6.93 -9.03 -12.33
N ILE A 197 6.02 -9.93 -12.68
CA ILE A 197 5.80 -10.39 -14.04
C ILE A 197 4.36 -10.15 -14.41
N GLY A 198 4.09 -9.75 -15.64
CA GLY A 198 2.72 -9.48 -16.04
C GLY A 198 2.56 -9.33 -17.54
N GLY A 199 1.31 -9.09 -17.92
CA GLY A 199 1.01 -8.90 -19.32
C GLY A 199 -0.42 -8.46 -19.58
N THR A 200 -0.67 -8.14 -20.84
CA THR A 200 -1.97 -7.77 -21.35
C THR A 200 -2.29 -8.54 -22.62
N ALA A 201 -3.55 -8.82 -22.85
CA ALA A 201 -4.02 -9.38 -24.12
C ALA A 201 -5.28 -8.66 -24.59
N LYS A 202 -5.33 -8.31 -25.88
CA LYS A 202 -6.51 -7.72 -26.51
C LYS A 202 -7.58 -8.80 -26.69
N LEU A 203 -8.77 -8.55 -26.16
CA LEU A 203 -9.95 -9.37 -26.36
C LEU A 203 -10.75 -8.91 -27.57
N SER A 204 -10.74 -7.61 -27.82
CA SER A 204 -11.40 -6.97 -28.96
C SER A 204 -10.72 -5.63 -29.31
N LYS A 205 -11.26 -4.91 -30.27
CA LYS A 205 -10.77 -3.56 -30.62
C LYS A 205 -10.84 -2.58 -29.43
N ASN A 206 -11.80 -2.77 -28.53
CA ASN A 206 -12.11 -1.85 -27.43
C ASN A 206 -11.95 -2.48 -26.05
N SER A 207 -11.42 -3.70 -25.95
CA SER A 207 -11.26 -4.37 -24.68
C SER A 207 -9.95 -5.14 -24.59
N LEU A 208 -9.34 -5.11 -23.41
CA LEU A 208 -8.18 -5.94 -23.07
C LEU A 208 -8.32 -6.52 -21.67
N ILE A 209 -7.67 -7.65 -21.45
CA ILE A 209 -7.43 -8.25 -20.14
C ILE A 209 -5.99 -7.97 -19.74
N TYR A 210 -5.76 -7.77 -18.45
CA TYR A 210 -4.41 -7.75 -17.89
C TYR A 210 -4.34 -8.64 -16.67
N ALA A 211 -3.14 -9.14 -16.40
CA ALA A 211 -2.83 -9.84 -15.16
C ALA A 211 -1.35 -9.66 -14.84
N ASP A 212 -1.04 -9.61 -13.56
CA ASP A 212 0.33 -9.62 -13.06
C ASP A 212 0.45 -10.35 -11.72
N PHE A 213 1.67 -10.75 -11.42
CA PHE A 213 2.09 -11.36 -10.17
C PHE A 213 3.29 -10.57 -9.65
N GLU A 214 3.25 -10.21 -8.38
CA GLU A 214 4.32 -9.48 -7.70
C GLU A 214 4.72 -10.16 -6.40
N ARG A 215 5.98 -9.99 -6.03
CA ARG A 215 6.57 -10.38 -4.77
C ARG A 215 7.58 -9.34 -4.31
N SER A 216 7.60 -9.02 -3.01
CA SER A 216 8.69 -8.28 -2.39
C SER A 216 9.54 -9.17 -1.47
N PHE A 217 10.77 -8.78 -1.22
CA PHE A 217 11.71 -9.51 -0.39
C PHE A 217 12.84 -8.60 0.12
N GLY A 218 13.48 -8.99 1.21
CA GLY A 218 14.67 -8.35 1.77
C GLY A 218 14.39 -7.24 2.78
N GLY A 219 13.14 -6.92 3.07
CA GLY A 219 12.75 -5.99 4.11
C GLY A 219 12.15 -6.70 5.33
N ASP A 220 11.94 -5.95 6.41
CA ASP A 220 11.28 -6.42 7.63
C ASP A 220 9.82 -6.81 7.39
N VAL A 221 9.18 -6.15 6.42
CA VAL A 221 7.83 -6.47 5.95
C VAL A 221 7.91 -6.94 4.49
N GLU A 222 7.50 -8.18 4.23
CA GLU A 222 7.51 -8.77 2.91
C GLU A 222 6.10 -9.04 2.40
N GLU A 223 5.80 -8.60 1.18
CA GLU A 223 4.65 -9.10 0.43
C GLU A 223 5.04 -10.43 -0.23
N LYS A 224 4.59 -11.55 0.34
CA LYS A 224 4.97 -12.87 -0.16
C LYS A 224 4.47 -13.12 -1.57
N TRP A 225 3.31 -12.60 -1.92
CA TRP A 225 2.77 -12.61 -3.27
C TRP A 225 1.54 -11.71 -3.37
N ARG A 226 1.37 -11.11 -4.52
CA ARG A 226 0.18 -10.39 -4.94
C ARG A 226 -0.18 -10.79 -6.36
N VAL A 227 -1.44 -10.98 -6.65
CA VAL A 227 -1.96 -11.20 -8.00
C VAL A 227 -2.99 -10.13 -8.30
N ASP A 228 -2.78 -9.42 -9.38
CA ASP A 228 -3.73 -8.47 -9.92
C ASP A 228 -4.24 -8.95 -11.28
N ALA A 229 -5.55 -8.82 -11.51
CA ALA A 229 -6.16 -9.12 -12.79
C ALA A 229 -7.35 -8.19 -13.04
N GLY A 230 -7.56 -7.84 -14.30
CA GLY A 230 -8.68 -6.97 -14.63
C GLY A 230 -8.96 -6.85 -16.11
N LEU A 231 -10.05 -6.13 -16.39
CA LEU A 231 -10.53 -5.83 -17.75
C LEU A 231 -10.51 -4.31 -17.95
N ARG A 232 -10.08 -3.89 -19.13
CA ARG A 232 -10.13 -2.49 -19.55
C ARG A 232 -10.99 -2.37 -20.78
N PHE A 233 -11.92 -1.41 -20.74
CA PHE A 233 -12.76 -1.03 -21.88
C PHE A 233 -12.46 0.40 -22.29
N THR A 234 -12.48 0.64 -23.61
CA THR A 234 -12.33 1.98 -24.22
C THR A 234 -13.60 2.29 -25.00
N PHE A 235 -14.18 3.46 -24.76
CA PHE A 235 -15.41 3.93 -25.39
C PHE A 235 -15.12 5.06 -26.37
#